data_883db70bc61dbe38a66885d0f8345b6e
#
_entry.id   883db70bc61dbe38a66885d0f8345b6e
#
_cell.length_a   1.000
_cell.length_b   1.000
_cell.length_c   1.000
_cell.angle_alpha   90.00
_cell.angle_beta   90.00
_cell.angle_gamma   90.00
#
_symmetry.space_group_name_H-M   'P 1'
#
loop_
_entity.id
_entity.type
_entity.pdbx_description
1 polymer ?
#
loop_
_entity_poly.entity_id
_entity_poly.type
_entity_poly.pdbx_seq_one_letter_code
_entity_poly.pdbx_strand_id
1 'polypeptide(L)'
;MKEDKLQTIKEDRRLLPYVPDVTGRRTNMDRRQGREADKKQREVDFETYVASAEAGRRFKVHIPVRLVYKEKGQKKECKGTCLDISSTGMLFVMDGKTSSIDEISDVTLYFTIAPGDMPEGYEMKVKGLPAEVVRSFQKEGCPALGIHFKKSLSEYYQGKRGKYLIALSAFFLLCISLVIILMRSESVIYFKFNKFLYLYSIITAGFLLTRYFFAIFYKPVKVDMHFTPGVSVIIPCFNEETWIQRTILSCVNQDYPPDKLQVIVVDDCSTDHSIEKIQEIIEKLDADDPSVHIKERVMYYKQEKNSGKREALAKGLELSKHELLVFVDSDSFLSPYAIRNIVQPFKDTDMGGVCGRTDVANTYTNSLTKMQAVRYYIAFRIMKAAEGFFDAATCLSGPLSCYRKDLVEKYCDAWLHQKFLGRKATFGDDRSLTNFILRHNRTTYQDTAICETIVPNQYSSFLKQQMRWKRSWLRESLIAAKYMWKKEPFMALSFYFGLVVPIAAPIVVIYNLIYIPLMHRVFPSTFLIGMALMALLMSMAQLFLRKSSTWVFGIWFCLYYEAVLLWQMPVAWFTFWKDTWGTRMTASDVREAEKKKEKLAKKAAKKAGGHQ
;
A
#
# COMPACT_ATOMS: atom_id res chain seq x y z
N MET A 1 7.65 11.04 22.09
CA MET A 1 7.32 9.61 22.35
C MET A 1 6.92 8.80 21.11
N LYS A 2 6.31 9.37 20.06
CA LYS A 2 6.01 8.65 18.79
C LYS A 2 7.14 8.73 17.76
N GLU A 3 7.93 9.79 17.76
CA GLU A 3 9.15 9.90 16.94
C GLU A 3 10.25 8.97 17.43
N ASP A 4 10.39 8.79 18.74
CA ASP A 4 11.35 7.84 19.32
C ASP A 4 11.05 6.38 18.95
N LYS A 5 9.77 5.97 18.82
CA LYS A 5 9.41 4.61 18.35
C LYS A 5 9.84 4.35 16.90
N LEU A 6 9.75 5.35 16.03
CA LEU A 6 10.23 5.27 14.65
C LEU A 6 11.77 5.29 14.57
N GLN A 7 12.44 6.03 15.45
CA GLN A 7 13.90 6.08 15.53
C GLN A 7 14.50 4.78 16.10
N THR A 8 13.88 4.20 17.12
CA THR A 8 14.30 2.90 17.68
C THR A 8 14.14 1.76 16.66
N ILE A 9 13.17 1.84 15.75
CA ILE A 9 13.02 0.91 14.62
C ILE A 9 14.15 1.09 13.60
N LYS A 10 14.80 2.25 13.51
CA LYS A 10 15.93 2.50 12.61
C LYS A 10 17.23 1.81 13.04
N GLU A 11 17.45 1.60 14.32
CA GLU A 11 18.74 1.12 14.86
C GLU A 11 18.86 -0.39 15.01
N ASP A 12 17.76 -1.13 15.14
CA ASP A 12 17.79 -2.58 15.31
C ASP A 12 17.27 -3.32 14.07
N ARG A 13 18.21 -3.82 13.25
CA ARG A 13 17.96 -4.60 12.04
C ARG A 13 17.03 -5.79 12.21
N ARG A 14 17.05 -6.40 13.40
CA ARG A 14 16.26 -7.60 13.72
C ARG A 14 14.77 -7.33 13.82
N LEU A 15 14.39 -6.06 13.77
CA LEU A 15 13.09 -5.58 14.24
C LEU A 15 12.42 -4.59 13.29
N LEU A 16 13.00 -4.36 12.12
CA LEU A 16 12.25 -3.74 11.04
C LEU A 16 11.10 -4.71 10.70
N PRO A 17 9.83 -4.33 10.95
CA PRO A 17 8.72 -5.17 10.54
C PRO A 17 8.87 -5.45 9.04
N TYR A 18 8.76 -6.73 8.67
CA TYR A 18 8.78 -7.18 7.28
C TYR A 18 10.15 -7.23 6.56
N VAL A 19 11.27 -7.08 7.25
CA VAL A 19 12.59 -7.28 6.67
C VAL A 19 13.21 -8.52 7.27
N PRO A 20 13.47 -9.59 6.49
CA PRO A 20 14.23 -10.75 6.95
C PRO A 20 15.64 -10.31 7.37
N ASP A 21 16.27 -11.10 8.24
CA ASP A 21 17.69 -10.92 8.55
C ASP A 21 18.52 -11.08 7.27
N VAL A 22 19.39 -10.10 6.97
CA VAL A 22 20.24 -10.07 5.76
C VAL A 22 21.10 -11.30 5.63
N THR A 23 21.49 -11.90 6.78
CA THR A 23 22.39 -13.05 6.80
C THR A 23 21.74 -14.37 6.43
N GLY A 24 20.41 -14.43 6.28
CA GLY A 24 19.68 -15.70 6.07
C GLY A 24 19.81 -16.70 7.23
N ARG A 25 20.68 -16.39 8.22
CA ARG A 25 20.92 -17.23 9.40
C ARG A 25 19.77 -17.18 10.40
N ARG A 26 18.93 -16.17 10.28
CA ARG A 26 17.68 -16.02 11.00
C ARG A 26 16.56 -15.81 9.98
N THR A 27 16.35 -16.81 9.13
CA THR A 27 15.02 -17.02 8.60
C THR A 27 14.10 -17.06 9.81
N ASN A 28 12.93 -16.44 9.73
CA ASN A 28 11.92 -16.55 10.79
C ASN A 28 11.45 -18.00 11.01
N MET A 29 12.14 -18.97 10.43
CA MET A 29 12.02 -20.39 10.70
C MET A 29 12.71 -20.75 12.01
N ASP A 30 11.98 -21.41 12.89
CA ASP A 30 12.57 -22.05 14.06
C ASP A 30 13.70 -22.99 13.59
N ARG A 31 14.92 -22.81 14.13
CA ARG A 31 16.11 -23.63 13.81
C ARG A 31 15.86 -25.14 13.90
N ARG A 32 14.84 -25.56 14.64
CA ARG A 32 14.44 -26.95 14.80
C ARG A 32 13.69 -27.48 13.57
N GLN A 33 12.88 -26.65 12.91
CA GLN A 33 12.13 -27.04 11.71
C GLN A 33 13.00 -27.03 10.45
N GLY A 34 13.99 -26.11 10.34
CA GLY A 34 14.91 -26.07 9.18
C GLY A 34 15.80 -27.32 9.06
N ARG A 35 16.20 -27.94 10.19
CA ARG A 35 17.00 -29.19 10.17
C ARG A 35 16.20 -30.45 9.80
N GLU A 36 14.88 -30.44 9.99
CA GLU A 36 14.00 -31.54 9.55
C GLU A 36 13.47 -31.35 8.13
N ALA A 37 13.32 -30.11 7.66
CA ALA A 37 12.88 -29.81 6.31
C ALA A 37 13.93 -30.19 5.25
N ASP A 38 15.23 -30.03 5.53
CA ASP A 38 16.32 -30.44 4.63
C ASP A 38 16.42 -31.98 4.43
N LYS A 39 15.76 -32.77 5.27
CA LYS A 39 15.76 -34.24 5.17
C LYS A 39 14.55 -34.84 4.46
N LYS A 40 13.51 -34.07 4.20
CA LYS A 40 12.33 -34.48 3.43
C LYS A 40 11.90 -33.35 2.52
N GLN A 41 12.45 -33.32 1.30
CA GLN A 41 11.86 -32.62 0.16
C GLN A 41 10.45 -33.18 -0.13
N ARG A 42 9.48 -32.86 0.71
CA ARG A 42 8.06 -32.91 0.35
C ARG A 42 7.70 -31.53 -0.19
N GLU A 43 6.99 -31.52 -1.28
CA GLU A 43 6.33 -30.32 -1.82
C GLU A 43 5.51 -29.65 -0.71
N VAL A 44 6.13 -28.73 0.01
CA VAL A 44 5.44 -27.90 0.99
C VAL A 44 4.72 -26.83 0.18
N ASP A 45 3.39 -26.81 0.26
CA ASP A 45 2.58 -25.76 -0.35
C ASP A 45 3.06 -24.38 0.17
N PHE A 46 3.17 -23.42 -0.75
CA PHE A 46 3.67 -22.08 -0.45
C PHE A 46 2.89 -21.39 0.69
N GLU A 47 1.57 -21.60 0.79
CA GLU A 47 0.76 -21.05 1.89
C GLU A 47 1.21 -21.61 3.24
N THR A 48 1.51 -22.90 3.30
CA THR A 48 2.06 -23.57 4.51
C THR A 48 3.47 -23.08 4.83
N TYR A 49 4.31 -22.86 3.81
CA TYR A 49 5.65 -22.31 3.96
C TYR A 49 5.61 -20.89 4.54
N VAL A 50 4.79 -20.00 3.96
CA VAL A 50 4.61 -18.62 4.45
C VAL A 50 4.02 -18.61 5.86
N ALA A 51 3.02 -19.43 6.14
CA ALA A 51 2.41 -19.52 7.48
C ALA A 51 3.43 -19.93 8.54
N SER A 52 4.31 -20.88 8.23
CA SER A 52 5.38 -21.31 9.14
C SER A 52 6.45 -20.22 9.35
N ALA A 53 6.81 -19.51 8.30
CA ALA A 53 7.76 -18.39 8.36
C ALA A 53 7.17 -17.17 9.10
N GLU A 54 5.89 -16.87 8.89
CA GLU A 54 5.19 -15.79 9.63
C GLU A 54 5.01 -16.12 11.12
N ALA A 55 4.85 -17.39 11.48
CA ALA A 55 4.77 -17.82 12.87
C ALA A 55 6.02 -17.46 13.69
N GLY A 56 7.20 -17.45 13.05
CA GLY A 56 8.47 -17.05 13.67
C GLY A 56 8.74 -15.54 13.68
N ARG A 57 7.96 -14.74 12.95
CA ARG A 57 8.18 -13.29 12.86
C ARG A 57 7.86 -12.59 14.17
N ARG A 58 8.83 -11.84 14.72
CA ARG A 58 8.69 -11.13 15.99
C ARG A 58 8.68 -9.61 15.80
N PHE A 59 7.83 -8.96 16.58
CA PHE A 59 7.67 -7.50 16.59
C PHE A 59 8.07 -6.98 17.98
N LYS A 60 8.92 -5.96 18.04
CA LYS A 60 9.19 -5.25 19.29
C LYS A 60 7.99 -4.46 19.71
N VAL A 61 7.56 -4.67 20.93
CA VAL A 61 6.39 -4.02 21.50
C VAL A 61 6.67 -3.67 22.96
N HIS A 62 5.88 -2.79 23.53
CA HIS A 62 5.86 -2.52 24.97
C HIS A 62 4.41 -2.63 25.43
N ILE A 63 3.95 -3.90 25.56
CA ILE A 63 2.55 -4.18 25.90
C ILE A 63 2.49 -4.65 27.36
N PRO A 64 1.69 -4.00 28.22
CA PRO A 64 1.44 -4.51 29.56
C PRO A 64 0.64 -5.81 29.48
N VAL A 65 1.14 -6.85 30.14
CA VAL A 65 0.56 -8.20 30.16
C VAL A 65 0.27 -8.61 31.57
N ARG A 66 -0.91 -9.18 31.76
CA ARG A 66 -1.30 -9.88 32.99
C ARG A 66 -1.26 -11.38 32.71
N LEU A 67 -0.43 -12.08 33.44
CA LEU A 67 -0.24 -13.53 33.34
C LEU A 67 -0.85 -14.21 34.57
N VAL A 68 -1.71 -15.19 34.34
CA VAL A 68 -2.33 -16.04 35.37
C VAL A 68 -1.82 -17.44 35.15
N TYR A 69 -1.31 -18.09 36.22
CA TYR A 69 -0.69 -19.39 36.14
C TYR A 69 -0.96 -20.20 37.42
N LYS A 70 -0.70 -21.52 37.38
CA LYS A 70 -0.68 -22.37 38.55
C LYS A 70 0.75 -22.70 38.93
N GLU A 71 1.06 -22.52 40.20
CA GLU A 71 2.32 -22.95 40.83
C GLU A 71 2.00 -23.85 42.02
N LYS A 72 2.51 -25.07 42.02
CA LYS A 72 2.21 -26.09 43.03
C LYS A 72 0.70 -26.25 43.30
N GLY A 73 -0.13 -26.18 42.23
CA GLY A 73 -1.58 -26.33 42.32
C GLY A 73 -2.37 -25.06 42.72
N GLN A 74 -1.70 -24.02 43.20
CA GLN A 74 -2.34 -22.74 43.55
C GLN A 74 -2.33 -21.75 42.38
N LYS A 75 -3.44 -21.09 42.16
CA LYS A 75 -3.58 -20.06 41.12
C LYS A 75 -2.92 -18.77 41.58
N LYS A 76 -1.96 -18.29 40.80
CA LYS A 76 -1.23 -17.04 41.01
C LYS A 76 -1.39 -16.12 39.82
N GLU A 77 -1.18 -14.84 40.06
CA GLU A 77 -1.21 -13.79 39.05
C GLU A 77 0.04 -12.94 39.14
N CYS A 78 0.63 -12.60 38.00
CA CYS A 78 1.70 -11.60 37.91
C CYS A 78 1.46 -10.62 36.77
N LYS A 79 2.04 -9.43 36.90
CA LYS A 79 2.06 -8.39 35.89
C LYS A 79 3.47 -8.25 35.34
N GLY A 80 3.55 -7.76 34.10
CA GLY A 80 4.83 -7.50 33.47
C GLY A 80 4.63 -6.93 32.07
N THR A 81 5.71 -6.82 31.35
CA THR A 81 5.73 -6.19 30.02
C THR A 81 6.16 -7.19 28.95
N CYS A 82 5.41 -7.26 27.86
CA CYS A 82 5.82 -7.94 26.65
C CYS A 82 6.79 -7.07 25.87
N LEU A 83 8.00 -7.56 25.62
CA LEU A 83 9.04 -6.84 24.87
C LEU A 83 9.08 -7.21 23.39
N ASP A 84 8.72 -8.43 23.05
CA ASP A 84 8.53 -8.86 21.68
C ASP A 84 7.37 -9.87 21.57
N ILE A 85 6.67 -9.85 20.45
CA ILE A 85 5.52 -10.70 20.20
C ILE A 85 5.55 -11.22 18.75
N SER A 86 5.08 -12.46 18.56
CA SER A 86 4.80 -13.05 17.26
C SER A 86 3.35 -13.54 17.19
N SER A 87 2.93 -14.11 16.07
CA SER A 87 1.61 -14.74 15.95
C SER A 87 1.45 -15.94 16.91
N THR A 88 2.54 -16.57 17.34
CA THR A 88 2.55 -17.82 18.13
C THR A 88 3.20 -17.71 19.50
N GLY A 89 3.77 -16.57 19.88
CA GLY A 89 4.41 -16.44 21.19
C GLY A 89 4.91 -15.03 21.51
N MET A 90 5.41 -14.85 22.74
CA MET A 90 5.92 -13.57 23.22
C MET A 90 7.12 -13.74 24.17
N LEU A 91 7.89 -12.67 24.31
CA LEU A 91 8.85 -12.49 25.39
C LEU A 91 8.21 -11.60 26.46
N PHE A 92 7.97 -12.20 27.62
CA PHE A 92 7.38 -11.53 28.77
C PHE A 92 8.43 -11.30 29.85
N VAL A 93 8.54 -10.08 30.37
CA VAL A 93 9.40 -9.70 31.49
C VAL A 93 8.51 -9.32 32.66
N MET A 94 8.74 -9.95 33.80
CA MET A 94 7.93 -9.72 35.00
C MET A 94 8.32 -8.40 35.68
N ASP A 95 7.33 -7.73 36.27
CA ASP A 95 7.56 -6.59 37.13
C ASP A 95 7.95 -7.07 38.54
N GLY A 96 9.19 -6.80 38.95
CA GLY A 96 9.69 -7.08 40.28
C GLY A 96 10.79 -8.16 40.34
N LYS A 97 11.62 -8.09 41.41
CA LYS A 97 12.68 -9.06 41.71
C LYS A 97 12.05 -10.27 42.40
N THR A 98 11.49 -11.20 41.67
CA THR A 98 11.00 -12.46 42.26
C THR A 98 12.04 -13.54 42.01
N SER A 99 12.38 -14.32 43.07
CA SER A 99 13.21 -15.51 42.98
C SER A 99 12.60 -16.54 42.04
N SER A 100 13.48 -17.36 41.43
CA SER A 100 13.21 -18.43 40.44
C SER A 100 11.79 -18.98 40.46
N ILE A 101 11.14 -18.94 39.29
CA ILE A 101 9.80 -19.52 39.10
C ILE A 101 10.00 -20.97 38.65
N ASP A 102 9.87 -21.89 39.59
CA ASP A 102 9.91 -23.32 39.33
C ASP A 102 8.48 -23.88 39.16
N GLU A 103 8.30 -24.71 38.13
CA GLU A 103 7.04 -25.45 37.84
C GLU A 103 5.79 -24.57 37.60
N ILE A 104 5.80 -23.76 36.52
CA ILE A 104 4.59 -23.07 36.03
C ILE A 104 3.76 -24.00 35.16
N SER A 105 2.49 -24.15 35.50
CA SER A 105 1.50 -24.85 34.67
C SER A 105 0.25 -23.96 34.41
N ASP A 106 -0.57 -24.35 33.45
CA ASP A 106 -1.85 -23.70 33.11
C ASP A 106 -1.77 -22.18 32.92
N VAL A 107 -0.83 -21.74 32.08
CA VAL A 107 -0.61 -20.31 31.80
C VAL A 107 -1.74 -19.73 30.94
N THR A 108 -2.25 -18.60 31.38
CA THR A 108 -3.30 -17.84 30.67
C THR A 108 -2.93 -16.36 30.59
N LEU A 109 -3.01 -15.77 29.41
CA LEU A 109 -2.55 -14.41 29.13
C LEU A 109 -3.71 -13.44 28.90
N TYR A 110 -3.54 -12.21 29.40
CA TYR A 110 -4.45 -11.07 29.22
C TYR A 110 -3.65 -9.84 28.83
N PHE A 111 -3.91 -9.28 27.63
CA PHE A 111 -3.22 -8.10 27.12
C PHE A 111 -4.03 -7.42 26.01
N THR A 112 -3.60 -6.23 25.60
CA THR A 112 -4.23 -5.50 24.50
C THR A 112 -3.17 -5.09 23.50
N ILE A 113 -3.32 -5.52 22.25
CA ILE A 113 -2.51 -5.07 21.12
C ILE A 113 -3.15 -3.77 20.62
N ALA A 114 -2.45 -2.65 20.81
CA ALA A 114 -2.92 -1.36 20.34
C ALA A 114 -2.63 -1.18 18.83
N PRO A 115 -3.38 -0.30 18.14
CA PRO A 115 -3.08 0.06 16.76
C PRO A 115 -1.65 0.58 16.62
N GLY A 116 -0.86 -0.05 15.74
CA GLY A 116 0.53 0.29 15.46
C GLY A 116 1.58 -0.52 16.24
N ASP A 117 1.18 -1.36 17.19
CA ASP A 117 2.12 -2.28 17.89
C ASP A 117 2.47 -3.50 17.03
N MET A 118 1.52 -3.97 16.21
CA MET A 118 1.67 -5.05 15.24
C MET A 118 1.07 -4.64 13.88
N PRO A 119 1.28 -5.42 12.82
CA PRO A 119 0.61 -5.17 11.54
C PRO A 119 -0.90 -5.03 11.66
N GLU A 120 -1.50 -4.33 10.71
CA GLU A 120 -2.96 -4.18 10.67
C GLU A 120 -3.67 -5.55 10.68
N GLY A 121 -4.74 -5.63 11.47
CA GLY A 121 -5.52 -6.86 11.65
C GLY A 121 -5.20 -7.64 12.93
N TYR A 122 -4.13 -7.26 13.64
CA TYR A 122 -3.81 -7.83 14.96
C TYR A 122 -4.27 -6.97 16.14
N GLU A 123 -4.89 -5.79 15.90
CA GLU A 123 -5.43 -4.95 16.97
C GLU A 123 -6.57 -5.67 17.69
N MET A 124 -6.32 -6.12 18.91
CA MET A 124 -7.33 -6.86 19.68
C MET A 124 -7.09 -6.78 21.18
N LYS A 125 -8.16 -6.97 21.92
CA LYS A 125 -8.09 -7.24 23.35
C LYS A 125 -8.11 -8.76 23.60
N VAL A 126 -6.97 -9.29 24.00
CA VAL A 126 -6.81 -10.70 24.32
C VAL A 126 -7.25 -10.94 25.76
N LYS A 127 -8.23 -11.83 25.94
CA LYS A 127 -8.77 -12.20 27.25
C LYS A 127 -8.74 -13.72 27.38
N GLY A 128 -7.79 -14.22 28.16
CA GLY A 128 -7.70 -15.65 28.46
C GLY A 128 -7.12 -16.48 27.30
N LEU A 129 -5.97 -16.09 26.74
CA LEU A 129 -5.23 -16.88 25.76
C LEU A 129 -4.42 -17.97 26.49
N PRO A 130 -4.71 -19.26 26.27
CA PRO A 130 -3.93 -20.34 26.87
C PRO A 130 -2.54 -20.41 26.24
N ALA A 131 -1.52 -20.58 27.08
CA ALA A 131 -0.13 -20.57 26.68
C ALA A 131 0.71 -21.55 27.51
N GLU A 132 1.97 -21.73 27.14
CA GLU A 132 2.96 -22.51 27.87
C GLU A 132 4.30 -21.77 27.94
N VAL A 133 5.04 -21.95 29.00
CA VAL A 133 6.39 -21.39 29.17
C VAL A 133 7.38 -22.35 28.51
N VAL A 134 8.10 -21.86 27.50
CA VAL A 134 9.11 -22.66 26.77
C VAL A 134 10.50 -22.50 27.38
N ARG A 135 10.78 -21.31 27.93
CA ARG A 135 12.08 -21.00 28.56
C ARG A 135 11.93 -19.91 29.61
N SER A 136 12.75 -19.98 30.66
CA SER A 136 12.92 -18.90 31.62
C SER A 136 14.40 -18.47 31.68
N PHE A 137 14.65 -17.19 31.87
CA PHE A 137 15.98 -16.62 32.02
C PHE A 137 15.89 -15.24 32.68
N GLN A 138 17.03 -14.70 33.10
CA GLN A 138 17.05 -13.33 33.63
C GLN A 138 17.44 -12.33 32.53
N LYS A 139 16.74 -11.21 32.47
CA LYS A 139 17.05 -10.07 31.61
C LYS A 139 17.09 -8.81 32.48
N GLU A 140 18.27 -8.15 32.51
CA GLU A 140 18.48 -6.91 33.29
C GLU A 140 18.07 -7.06 34.78
N GLY A 141 18.31 -8.24 35.38
CA GLY A 141 17.95 -8.50 36.76
C GLY A 141 16.46 -8.82 37.03
N CYS A 142 15.63 -8.88 35.99
CA CYS A 142 14.22 -9.27 36.08
C CYS A 142 13.99 -10.66 35.45
N PRO A 143 13.09 -11.49 35.99
CA PRO A 143 12.72 -12.76 35.38
C PRO A 143 12.04 -12.54 34.04
N ALA A 144 12.50 -13.22 33.00
CA ALA A 144 11.98 -13.18 31.68
C ALA A 144 11.53 -14.57 31.21
N LEU A 145 10.34 -14.64 30.63
CA LEU A 145 9.71 -15.87 30.15
C LEU A 145 9.52 -15.82 28.63
N GLY A 146 10.03 -16.84 27.96
CA GLY A 146 9.64 -17.12 26.57
C GLY A 146 8.36 -17.95 26.57
N ILE A 147 7.26 -17.37 26.08
CA ILE A 147 5.93 -17.96 26.14
C ILE A 147 5.48 -18.34 24.74
N HIS A 148 4.98 -19.56 24.59
CA HIS A 148 4.34 -20.05 23.37
C HIS A 148 2.81 -20.09 23.55
N PHE A 149 2.06 -19.60 22.58
CA PHE A 149 0.61 -19.63 22.60
C PHE A 149 0.10 -20.99 22.13
N LYS A 150 -0.80 -21.64 22.88
CA LYS A 150 -1.44 -22.90 22.46
C LYS A 150 -2.36 -22.74 21.24
N LYS A 151 -2.79 -21.52 20.97
CA LYS A 151 -3.50 -21.10 19.75
C LYS A 151 -2.85 -19.84 19.22
N SER A 152 -2.59 -19.78 17.93
CA SER A 152 -2.05 -18.57 17.32
C SER A 152 -2.99 -17.38 17.53
N LEU A 153 -2.45 -16.16 17.49
CA LEU A 153 -3.27 -14.93 17.57
C LEU A 153 -4.31 -14.88 16.46
N SER A 154 -3.97 -15.38 15.27
CA SER A 154 -4.88 -15.47 14.13
C SER A 154 -6.05 -16.42 14.42
N GLU A 155 -5.79 -17.60 14.95
CA GLU A 155 -6.85 -18.56 15.35
C GLU A 155 -7.72 -18.04 16.49
N TYR A 156 -7.11 -17.41 17.50
CA TYR A 156 -7.82 -16.81 18.61
C TYR A 156 -8.79 -15.73 18.13
N TYR A 157 -8.36 -14.92 17.18
CA TYR A 157 -9.16 -13.86 16.59
C TYR A 157 -10.27 -14.40 15.68
N GLN A 158 -9.98 -15.39 14.84
CA GLN A 158 -10.96 -16.04 13.97
C GLN A 158 -12.03 -16.80 14.77
N GLY A 159 -11.65 -17.46 15.86
CA GLY A 159 -12.57 -18.17 16.75
C GLY A 159 -13.58 -17.26 17.45
N LYS A 160 -13.25 -15.98 17.66
CA LYS A 160 -14.16 -14.99 18.27
C LYS A 160 -15.09 -14.28 17.29
N ARG A 161 -14.73 -14.19 16.01
CA ARG A 161 -15.59 -13.62 14.95
C ARG A 161 -16.24 -14.75 14.18
N GLY A 162 -17.45 -15.07 14.58
CA GLY A 162 -18.23 -16.13 13.93
C GLY A 162 -18.41 -15.88 12.42
N LYS A 163 -18.40 -16.95 11.63
CA LYS A 163 -18.66 -16.97 10.18
C LYS A 163 -19.94 -16.20 9.79
N TYR A 164 -20.91 -16.10 10.71
CA TYR A 164 -22.14 -15.34 10.56
C TYR A 164 -21.97 -13.83 10.40
N LEU A 165 -20.89 -13.24 10.95
CA LEU A 165 -20.66 -11.79 10.85
C LEU A 165 -20.30 -11.37 9.42
N ILE A 166 -19.56 -12.22 8.69
CA ILE A 166 -19.22 -11.99 7.28
C ILE A 166 -20.48 -12.10 6.41
N ALA A 167 -21.29 -13.14 6.62
CA ALA A 167 -22.56 -13.32 5.90
C ALA A 167 -23.55 -12.18 6.20
N LEU A 168 -23.66 -11.77 7.47
CA LEU A 168 -24.51 -10.66 7.88
C LEU A 168 -24.06 -9.33 7.26
N SER A 169 -22.75 -9.09 7.15
CA SER A 169 -22.22 -7.90 6.52
C SER A 169 -22.48 -7.84 5.02
N ALA A 170 -22.30 -8.96 4.33
CA ALA A 170 -22.63 -9.07 2.90
C ALA A 170 -24.13 -8.83 2.66
N PHE A 171 -25.00 -9.34 3.54
CA PHE A 171 -26.43 -9.10 3.51
C PHE A 171 -26.76 -7.62 3.74
N PHE A 172 -26.17 -6.96 4.74
CA PHE A 172 -26.35 -5.51 4.96
C PHE A 172 -25.88 -4.68 3.78
N LEU A 173 -24.74 -5.02 3.17
CA LEU A 173 -24.24 -4.36 1.97
C LEU A 173 -25.24 -4.47 0.81
N LEU A 174 -25.81 -5.66 0.61
CA LEU A 174 -26.83 -5.91 -0.40
C LEU A 174 -28.09 -5.08 -0.11
N CYS A 175 -28.59 -5.08 1.14
CA CYS A 175 -29.76 -4.31 1.54
C CYS A 175 -29.56 -2.80 1.36
N ILE A 176 -28.41 -2.25 1.79
CA ILE A 176 -28.09 -0.83 1.61
C ILE A 176 -28.04 -0.48 0.12
N SER A 177 -27.41 -1.31 -0.70
CA SER A 177 -27.35 -1.11 -2.14
C SER A 177 -28.74 -1.14 -2.78
N LEU A 178 -29.58 -2.08 -2.37
CA LEU A 178 -30.96 -2.17 -2.84
C LEU A 178 -31.78 -0.94 -2.43
N VAL A 179 -31.64 -0.47 -1.19
CA VAL A 179 -32.30 0.76 -0.70
C VAL A 179 -31.86 1.98 -1.52
N ILE A 180 -30.57 2.11 -1.82
CA ILE A 180 -30.07 3.21 -2.68
C ILE A 180 -30.72 3.14 -4.05
N ILE A 181 -30.77 1.95 -4.67
CA ILE A 181 -31.37 1.76 -5.99
C ILE A 181 -32.87 2.08 -5.98
N LEU A 182 -33.61 1.58 -4.99
CA LEU A 182 -35.06 1.83 -4.86
C LEU A 182 -35.35 3.31 -4.62
N MET A 183 -34.65 3.97 -3.70
CA MET A 183 -34.80 5.41 -3.48
C MET A 183 -34.54 6.23 -4.75
N ARG A 184 -33.57 5.81 -5.57
CA ARG A 184 -33.23 6.50 -6.82
C ARG A 184 -34.26 6.22 -7.90
N SER A 185 -34.77 5.00 -8.03
CA SER A 185 -35.82 4.66 -9.00
C SER A 185 -37.16 5.36 -8.69
N GLU A 186 -37.55 5.42 -7.43
CA GLU A 186 -38.71 6.18 -6.98
C GLU A 186 -38.59 7.66 -7.35
N SER A 187 -37.44 8.27 -7.11
CA SER A 187 -37.17 9.65 -7.43
C SER A 187 -37.18 9.95 -8.95
N VAL A 188 -36.86 8.97 -9.80
CA VAL A 188 -37.00 9.10 -11.29
C VAL A 188 -38.46 9.27 -11.69
N ILE A 189 -39.37 8.60 -10.99
CA ILE A 189 -40.81 8.64 -11.27
C ILE A 189 -41.42 9.99 -10.85
N TYR A 190 -41.06 10.49 -9.67
CA TYR A 190 -41.69 11.66 -9.06
C TYR A 190 -41.05 13.01 -9.44
N PHE A 191 -39.74 13.05 -9.79
CA PHE A 191 -39.01 14.29 -10.02
C PHE A 191 -38.49 14.39 -11.47
N LYS A 192 -39.32 14.90 -12.39
CA LYS A 192 -38.97 15.04 -13.81
C LYS A 192 -37.65 15.82 -14.08
N PHE A 193 -37.34 16.83 -13.27
CA PHE A 193 -36.12 17.64 -13.39
C PHE A 193 -34.86 16.92 -12.92
N ASN A 194 -34.99 15.79 -12.21
CA ASN A 194 -33.87 15.03 -11.64
C ASN A 194 -33.51 13.75 -12.41
N LYS A 195 -34.16 13.45 -13.54
CA LYS A 195 -33.97 12.19 -14.29
C LYS A 195 -32.50 11.89 -14.62
N PHE A 196 -31.75 12.87 -15.12
CA PHE A 196 -30.35 12.67 -15.47
C PHE A 196 -29.48 12.38 -14.25
N LEU A 197 -29.76 13.02 -13.12
CA LEU A 197 -29.08 12.77 -11.88
C LEU A 197 -29.30 11.36 -11.37
N TYR A 198 -30.54 10.89 -11.38
CA TYR A 198 -30.86 9.55 -10.91
C TYR A 198 -30.24 8.49 -11.81
N LEU A 199 -30.29 8.70 -13.12
CA LEU A 199 -29.59 7.85 -14.08
C LEU A 199 -28.07 7.81 -13.77
N TYR A 200 -27.43 8.96 -13.56
CA TYR A 200 -26.03 9.02 -13.14
C TYR A 200 -25.79 8.25 -11.82
N SER A 201 -26.64 8.42 -10.83
CA SER A 201 -26.51 7.74 -9.52
C SER A 201 -26.67 6.22 -9.65
N ILE A 202 -27.62 5.76 -10.47
CA ILE A 202 -27.83 4.33 -10.75
C ILE A 202 -26.62 3.74 -11.47
N ILE A 203 -26.08 4.43 -12.48
CA ILE A 203 -24.87 4.02 -13.20
C ILE A 203 -23.67 3.95 -12.22
N THR A 204 -23.50 4.96 -11.37
CA THR A 204 -22.41 4.99 -10.38
C THR A 204 -22.52 3.85 -9.36
N ALA A 205 -23.73 3.61 -8.84
CA ALA A 205 -23.98 2.49 -7.90
C ALA A 205 -23.74 1.15 -8.59
N GLY A 206 -24.25 0.96 -9.81
CA GLY A 206 -24.02 -0.23 -10.62
C GLY A 206 -22.55 -0.47 -10.92
N PHE A 207 -21.82 0.59 -11.27
CA PHE A 207 -20.36 0.52 -11.48
C PHE A 207 -19.63 0.05 -10.21
N LEU A 208 -19.91 0.64 -9.06
CA LEU A 208 -19.27 0.25 -7.80
C LEU A 208 -19.62 -1.18 -7.40
N LEU A 209 -20.91 -1.56 -7.49
CA LEU A 209 -21.33 -2.92 -7.15
C LEU A 209 -20.67 -3.98 -8.05
N THR A 210 -20.55 -3.73 -9.36
CA THR A 210 -19.86 -4.65 -10.27
C THR A 210 -18.38 -4.76 -9.91
N ARG A 211 -17.71 -3.68 -9.46
CA ARG A 211 -16.33 -3.75 -8.98
C ARG A 211 -16.18 -4.62 -7.74
N TYR A 212 -17.07 -4.50 -6.76
CA TYR A 212 -17.07 -5.38 -5.60
C TYR A 212 -17.35 -6.83 -6.00
N PHE A 213 -18.31 -7.07 -6.91
CA PHE A 213 -18.64 -8.40 -7.40
C PHE A 213 -17.44 -9.09 -8.06
N PHE A 214 -16.80 -8.46 -9.03
CA PHE A 214 -15.63 -9.06 -9.70
C PHE A 214 -14.42 -9.20 -8.78
N ALA A 215 -14.24 -8.31 -7.80
CA ALA A 215 -13.20 -8.45 -6.80
C ALA A 215 -13.35 -9.69 -5.92
N ILE A 216 -14.59 -10.18 -5.68
CA ILE A 216 -14.84 -11.42 -4.93
C ILE A 216 -14.34 -12.65 -5.70
N PHE A 217 -14.48 -12.64 -7.03
CA PHE A 217 -14.04 -13.76 -7.88
C PHE A 217 -12.58 -13.70 -8.28
N TYR A 218 -11.91 -12.55 -8.04
CA TYR A 218 -10.48 -12.43 -8.27
C TYR A 218 -9.69 -13.43 -7.40
N LYS A 219 -8.73 -14.11 -8.02
CA LYS A 219 -7.79 -15.00 -7.34
C LYS A 219 -6.37 -14.67 -7.80
N PRO A 220 -5.43 -14.49 -6.88
CA PRO A 220 -4.02 -14.32 -7.25
C PRO A 220 -3.49 -15.59 -7.92
N VAL A 221 -2.49 -15.42 -8.75
CA VAL A 221 -1.77 -16.56 -9.35
C VAL A 221 -1.03 -17.30 -8.23
N LYS A 222 -1.20 -18.62 -8.18
CA LYS A 222 -0.52 -19.48 -7.19
C LYS A 222 0.99 -19.46 -7.39
N VAL A 223 1.70 -19.46 -6.28
CA VAL A 223 3.16 -19.46 -6.29
C VAL A 223 3.69 -20.85 -6.59
N ASP A 224 4.57 -20.89 -7.59
CA ASP A 224 5.43 -22.03 -7.85
C ASP A 224 6.83 -21.70 -7.33
N MET A 225 7.32 -22.49 -6.40
CA MET A 225 8.63 -22.30 -5.77
C MET A 225 9.79 -22.46 -6.75
N HIS A 226 9.60 -23.23 -7.84
CA HIS A 226 10.61 -23.47 -8.86
C HIS A 226 10.66 -22.39 -9.95
N PHE A 227 9.60 -21.59 -10.08
CA PHE A 227 9.57 -20.50 -11.06
C PHE A 227 10.21 -19.24 -10.48
N THR A 228 11.49 -19.06 -10.78
CA THR A 228 12.31 -17.93 -10.33
C THR A 228 13.08 -17.31 -11.49
N PRO A 229 12.40 -16.55 -12.39
CA PRO A 229 13.07 -15.82 -13.47
C PRO A 229 14.03 -14.77 -12.92
N GLY A 230 14.99 -14.28 -13.73
CA GLY A 230 15.89 -13.21 -13.32
C GLY A 230 15.15 -11.88 -13.16
N VAL A 231 15.43 -11.14 -12.08
CA VAL A 231 14.76 -9.88 -11.71
C VAL A 231 15.78 -8.77 -11.44
N SER A 232 15.62 -7.62 -12.10
CA SER A 232 16.32 -6.38 -11.76
C SER A 232 15.35 -5.40 -11.13
N VAL A 233 15.56 -5.07 -9.86
CA VAL A 233 14.80 -4.06 -9.11
C VAL A 233 15.41 -2.69 -9.37
N ILE A 234 14.61 -1.71 -9.81
CA ILE A 234 15.05 -0.35 -10.10
C ILE A 234 14.38 0.62 -9.13
N ILE A 235 15.19 1.38 -8.40
CA ILE A 235 14.78 2.34 -7.38
C ILE A 235 15.21 3.75 -7.81
N PRO A 236 14.32 4.58 -8.37
CA PRO A 236 14.62 5.97 -8.66
C PRO A 236 14.64 6.79 -7.35
N CYS A 237 15.74 7.45 -7.04
CA CYS A 237 15.95 8.20 -5.80
C CYS A 237 16.10 9.69 -6.09
N PHE A 238 15.45 10.56 -5.32
CA PHE A 238 15.66 11.99 -5.29
C PHE A 238 15.26 12.60 -3.95
N ASN A 239 16.24 13.03 -3.15
CA ASN A 239 16.06 13.62 -1.82
C ASN A 239 15.24 12.71 -0.87
N GLU A 240 15.74 11.49 -0.66
CA GLU A 240 15.08 10.45 0.16
C GLU A 240 15.99 9.88 1.26
N GLU A 241 16.87 10.71 1.83
CA GLU A 241 17.82 10.32 2.89
C GLU A 241 17.17 9.58 4.06
N THR A 242 15.89 9.85 4.31
CA THR A 242 15.13 9.28 5.43
C THR A 242 14.76 7.81 5.19
N TRP A 243 14.44 7.41 3.94
CA TRP A 243 13.82 6.12 3.66
C TRP A 243 14.65 5.20 2.78
N ILE A 244 15.59 5.72 2.01
CA ILE A 244 16.31 4.98 0.98
C ILE A 244 17.04 3.73 1.51
N GLN A 245 17.65 3.80 2.70
CA GLN A 245 18.33 2.65 3.31
C GLN A 245 17.33 1.50 3.59
N ARG A 246 16.16 1.83 4.13
CA ARG A 246 15.13 0.84 4.40
C ARG A 246 14.56 0.23 3.12
N THR A 247 14.39 1.04 2.07
CA THR A 247 13.95 0.57 0.74
C THR A 247 14.95 -0.42 0.16
N ILE A 248 16.23 -0.07 0.10
CA ILE A 248 17.30 -0.97 -0.39
C ILE A 248 17.31 -2.26 0.41
N LEU A 249 17.30 -2.16 1.74
CA LEU A 249 17.30 -3.32 2.63
C LEU A 249 16.10 -4.25 2.35
N SER A 250 14.89 -3.70 2.14
CA SER A 250 13.71 -4.48 1.82
C SER A 250 13.80 -5.18 0.46
N CYS A 251 14.45 -4.55 -0.53
CA CYS A 251 14.64 -5.12 -1.86
C CYS A 251 15.72 -6.21 -1.89
N VAL A 252 16.76 -6.09 -1.08
CA VAL A 252 17.83 -7.08 -0.97
C VAL A 252 17.37 -8.32 -0.21
N ASN A 253 16.57 -8.13 0.85
CA ASN A 253 16.13 -9.18 1.76
C ASN A 253 14.83 -9.85 1.29
N GLN A 254 14.82 -10.31 0.05
CA GLN A 254 13.72 -11.09 -0.50
C GLN A 254 14.00 -12.59 -0.39
N ASP A 255 12.95 -13.38 -0.19
CA ASP A 255 12.98 -14.83 -0.34
C ASP A 255 13.05 -15.17 -1.84
N TYR A 256 14.24 -14.95 -2.42
CA TYR A 256 14.52 -15.14 -3.84
C TYR A 256 15.98 -15.54 -4.06
N PRO A 257 16.31 -16.35 -5.08
CA PRO A 257 17.70 -16.74 -5.36
C PRO A 257 18.60 -15.50 -5.53
N PRO A 258 19.69 -15.37 -4.76
CA PRO A 258 20.55 -14.19 -4.79
C PRO A 258 21.16 -13.88 -6.15
N ASP A 259 21.53 -14.92 -6.91
CA ASP A 259 22.10 -14.84 -8.25
C ASP A 259 21.11 -14.34 -9.32
N LYS A 260 19.79 -14.41 -9.01
CA LYS A 260 18.71 -13.98 -9.90
C LYS A 260 18.07 -12.65 -9.49
N LEU A 261 18.64 -11.95 -8.50
CA LEU A 261 18.11 -10.69 -7.97
C LEU A 261 19.16 -9.59 -7.98
N GLN A 262 19.00 -8.61 -8.87
CA GLN A 262 19.80 -7.38 -8.93
C GLN A 262 19.01 -6.21 -8.37
N VAL A 263 19.65 -5.30 -7.64
CA VAL A 263 19.05 -4.05 -7.14
C VAL A 263 19.85 -2.86 -7.68
N ILE A 264 19.18 -1.93 -8.35
CA ILE A 264 19.77 -0.77 -9.00
C ILE A 264 19.14 0.48 -8.41
N VAL A 265 19.93 1.32 -7.76
CA VAL A 265 19.49 2.63 -7.28
C VAL A 265 19.98 3.70 -8.22
N VAL A 266 19.04 4.48 -8.79
CA VAL A 266 19.39 5.60 -9.67
C VAL A 266 19.06 6.90 -8.96
N ASP A 267 20.09 7.62 -8.54
CA ASP A 267 19.96 8.93 -7.92
C ASP A 267 19.80 10.01 -8.98
N ASP A 268 18.71 10.75 -8.95
CA ASP A 268 18.39 11.85 -9.88
C ASP A 268 18.95 13.20 -9.41
N CYS A 269 20.24 13.22 -9.06
CA CYS A 269 20.98 14.40 -8.59
C CYS A 269 20.40 14.94 -7.27
N SER A 270 20.34 14.11 -6.23
CA SER A 270 19.92 14.51 -4.87
C SER A 270 20.84 15.58 -4.29
N THR A 271 20.26 16.45 -3.48
CA THR A 271 20.94 17.57 -2.79
C THR A 271 21.00 17.38 -1.27
N ASP A 272 20.42 16.29 -0.77
CA ASP A 272 20.49 15.84 0.62
C ASP A 272 21.54 14.73 0.78
N HIS A 273 21.55 14.03 1.89
CA HIS A 273 22.48 12.93 2.18
C HIS A 273 22.03 11.56 1.60
N SER A 274 21.19 11.55 0.56
CA SER A 274 20.70 10.28 -0.03
C SER A 274 21.84 9.41 -0.55
N ILE A 275 22.84 9.99 -1.23
CA ILE A 275 23.98 9.23 -1.79
C ILE A 275 24.82 8.59 -0.69
N GLU A 276 25.16 9.36 0.35
CA GLU A 276 25.94 8.88 1.49
C GLU A 276 25.19 7.73 2.19
N LYS A 277 23.85 7.84 2.31
CA LYS A 277 23.01 6.79 2.89
C LYS A 277 22.95 5.53 2.03
N ILE A 278 22.98 5.65 0.71
CA ILE A 278 23.05 4.51 -0.21
C ILE A 278 24.39 3.79 -0.06
N GLN A 279 25.50 4.52 -0.04
CA GLN A 279 26.84 3.96 0.14
C GLN A 279 26.98 3.26 1.49
N GLU A 280 26.58 3.93 2.57
CA GLU A 280 26.60 3.40 3.94
C GLU A 280 25.88 2.06 4.05
N ILE A 281 24.68 1.92 3.47
CA ILE A 281 23.92 0.66 3.57
C ILE A 281 24.56 -0.45 2.73
N ILE A 282 25.11 -0.16 1.56
CA ILE A 282 25.79 -1.14 0.72
C ILE A 282 27.04 -1.67 1.43
N GLU A 283 27.90 -0.78 1.95
CA GLU A 283 29.11 -1.16 2.69
C GLU A 283 28.76 -1.99 3.94
N LYS A 284 27.75 -1.56 4.67
CA LYS A 284 27.28 -2.25 5.87
C LYS A 284 26.76 -3.65 5.56
N LEU A 285 25.99 -3.82 4.49
CA LEU A 285 25.47 -5.12 4.05
C LEU A 285 26.59 -6.06 3.60
N ASP A 286 27.58 -5.56 2.90
CA ASP A 286 28.74 -6.31 2.43
C ASP A 286 29.63 -6.77 3.59
N ALA A 287 29.85 -5.88 4.58
CA ALA A 287 30.61 -6.21 5.78
C ALA A 287 29.93 -7.24 6.69
N ASP A 288 28.60 -7.22 6.78
CA ASP A 288 27.83 -8.12 7.65
C ASP A 288 27.79 -9.57 7.13
N ASP A 289 27.77 -9.77 5.82
CA ASP A 289 27.82 -11.11 5.21
C ASP A 289 28.46 -11.05 3.80
N PRO A 290 29.81 -11.20 3.70
CA PRO A 290 30.51 -11.21 2.43
C PRO A 290 30.07 -12.34 1.48
N SER A 291 29.48 -13.43 2.01
CA SER A 291 29.04 -14.59 1.20
C SER A 291 27.84 -14.28 0.30
N VAL A 292 27.14 -13.20 0.54
CA VAL A 292 25.97 -12.79 -0.26
C VAL A 292 26.34 -11.92 -1.46
N HIS A 293 27.64 -11.56 -1.62
CA HIS A 293 28.15 -10.78 -2.74
C HIS A 293 27.35 -9.50 -3.02
N ILE A 294 27.08 -8.72 -1.97
CA ILE A 294 26.20 -7.54 -2.05
C ILE A 294 26.65 -6.55 -3.10
N LYS A 295 27.95 -6.26 -3.21
CA LYS A 295 28.49 -5.30 -4.19
C LYS A 295 28.29 -5.71 -5.66
N GLU A 296 28.12 -6.99 -5.93
CA GLU A 296 27.83 -7.50 -7.27
C GLU A 296 26.33 -7.40 -7.62
N ARG A 297 25.47 -7.45 -6.58
CA ARG A 297 24.01 -7.47 -6.71
C ARG A 297 23.35 -6.12 -6.55
N VAL A 298 23.96 -5.23 -5.75
CA VAL A 298 23.42 -3.91 -5.44
C VAL A 298 24.36 -2.86 -6.02
N MET A 299 23.88 -2.10 -6.97
CA MET A 299 24.61 -1.01 -7.59
C MET A 299 23.84 0.29 -7.49
N TYR A 300 24.56 1.41 -7.49
CA TYR A 300 23.96 2.73 -7.61
C TYR A 300 24.59 3.53 -8.74
N TYR A 301 23.81 4.45 -9.30
CA TYR A 301 24.25 5.39 -10.32
C TYR A 301 23.73 6.78 -9.97
N LYS A 302 24.63 7.78 -9.97
CA LYS A 302 24.28 9.19 -9.77
C LYS A 302 24.17 9.89 -11.11
N GLN A 303 23.04 10.51 -11.42
CA GLN A 303 22.88 11.35 -12.60
C GLN A 303 23.61 12.68 -12.43
N GLU A 304 24.13 13.25 -13.52
CA GLU A 304 24.82 14.54 -13.49
C GLU A 304 23.89 15.72 -13.24
N LYS A 305 22.62 15.57 -13.61
CA LYS A 305 21.56 16.58 -13.44
C LYS A 305 20.23 15.92 -13.10
N ASN A 306 19.37 16.67 -12.42
CA ASN A 306 17.98 16.23 -12.21
C ASN A 306 17.24 16.19 -13.56
N SER A 307 16.99 14.99 -14.06
CA SER A 307 16.33 14.71 -15.34
C SER A 307 14.88 14.29 -15.15
N GLY A 308 14.53 13.77 -13.97
CA GLY A 308 13.19 13.31 -13.62
C GLY A 308 13.10 11.81 -13.45
N LYS A 309 12.00 11.35 -12.85
CA LYS A 309 11.78 9.95 -12.48
C LYS A 309 11.83 9.00 -13.69
N ARG A 310 11.28 9.40 -14.85
CA ARG A 310 11.28 8.56 -16.05
C ARG A 310 12.67 8.29 -16.56
N GLU A 311 13.48 9.33 -16.62
CA GLU A 311 14.88 9.28 -17.03
C GLU A 311 15.71 8.43 -16.07
N ALA A 312 15.44 8.52 -14.75
CA ALA A 312 16.07 7.65 -13.77
C ALA A 312 15.69 6.17 -13.95
N LEU A 313 14.42 5.88 -14.20
CA LEU A 313 13.95 4.53 -14.50
C LEU A 313 14.53 3.98 -15.81
N ALA A 314 14.65 4.82 -16.86
CA ALA A 314 15.28 4.46 -18.13
C ALA A 314 16.77 4.17 -17.98
N LYS A 315 17.48 4.92 -17.12
CA LYS A 315 18.88 4.62 -16.79
C LYS A 315 19.02 3.31 -16.03
N GLY A 316 18.09 3.01 -15.12
CA GLY A 316 18.02 1.72 -14.44
C GLY A 316 17.74 0.55 -15.40
N LEU A 317 16.90 0.76 -16.43
CA LEU A 317 16.67 -0.21 -17.52
C LEU A 317 17.97 -0.52 -18.26
N GLU A 318 18.74 0.51 -18.63
CA GLU A 318 20.02 0.35 -19.32
C GLU A 318 21.03 -0.49 -18.49
N LEU A 319 21.06 -0.30 -17.17
CA LEU A 319 21.92 -1.01 -16.23
C LEU A 319 21.43 -2.41 -15.84
N SER A 320 20.19 -2.76 -16.19
CA SER A 320 19.57 -4.01 -15.79
C SER A 320 20.11 -5.21 -16.55
N LYS A 321 20.31 -6.35 -15.85
CA LYS A 321 20.83 -7.59 -16.43
C LYS A 321 19.74 -8.62 -16.74
N HIS A 322 18.62 -8.58 -16.00
CA HIS A 322 17.62 -9.63 -16.00
C HIS A 322 16.41 -9.35 -16.88
N GLU A 323 15.64 -10.38 -17.17
CA GLU A 323 14.48 -10.36 -18.09
C GLU A 323 13.23 -9.68 -17.52
N LEU A 324 13.09 -9.60 -16.19
CA LEU A 324 12.02 -8.90 -15.54
C LEU A 324 12.54 -7.67 -14.79
N LEU A 325 11.81 -6.58 -14.91
CA LEU A 325 12.09 -5.31 -14.22
C LEU A 325 11.04 -5.08 -13.14
N VAL A 326 11.50 -4.83 -11.92
CA VAL A 326 10.63 -4.42 -10.82
C VAL A 326 10.92 -2.97 -10.47
N PHE A 327 9.94 -2.08 -10.62
CA PHE A 327 10.05 -0.69 -10.21
C PHE A 327 9.54 -0.55 -8.78
N VAL A 328 10.33 0.10 -7.94
CA VAL A 328 10.03 0.35 -6.52
C VAL A 328 10.31 1.81 -6.19
N ASP A 329 9.34 2.53 -5.64
CA ASP A 329 9.56 3.90 -5.20
C ASP A 329 10.52 3.96 -3.99
N SER A 330 11.33 5.02 -3.89
CA SER A 330 12.39 5.18 -2.87
C SER A 330 11.89 5.27 -1.42
N ASP A 331 10.59 5.43 -1.23
CA ASP A 331 9.88 5.45 0.06
C ASP A 331 8.97 4.22 0.27
N SER A 332 9.24 3.15 -0.48
CA SER A 332 8.42 1.94 -0.49
C SER A 332 9.22 0.72 -0.02
N PHE A 333 8.57 -0.16 0.73
CA PHE A 333 9.20 -1.28 1.43
C PHE A 333 8.53 -2.59 1.04
N LEU A 334 9.29 -3.49 0.44
CA LEU A 334 8.79 -4.79 0.00
C LEU A 334 8.62 -5.76 1.18
N SER A 335 7.55 -6.54 1.17
CA SER A 335 7.47 -7.71 2.05
C SER A 335 8.44 -8.80 1.58
N PRO A 336 8.86 -9.72 2.45
CA PRO A 336 9.89 -10.71 2.12
C PRO A 336 9.59 -11.59 0.90
N TYR A 337 8.33 -11.79 0.57
CA TYR A 337 7.89 -12.64 -0.52
C TYR A 337 7.39 -11.84 -1.75
N ALA A 338 7.57 -10.54 -1.75
CA ALA A 338 6.99 -9.67 -2.78
C ALA A 338 7.50 -10.01 -4.18
N ILE A 339 8.82 -10.21 -4.34
CA ILE A 339 9.42 -10.55 -5.63
C ILE A 339 8.96 -11.94 -6.08
N ARG A 340 9.00 -12.95 -5.21
CA ARG A 340 8.53 -14.29 -5.51
C ARG A 340 7.08 -14.32 -6.00
N ASN A 341 6.23 -13.52 -5.38
CA ASN A 341 4.81 -13.45 -5.74
C ASN A 341 4.56 -12.68 -7.04
N ILE A 342 5.25 -11.54 -7.24
CA ILE A 342 4.95 -10.65 -8.37
C ILE A 342 5.39 -11.24 -9.72
N VAL A 343 6.35 -12.15 -9.72
CA VAL A 343 6.85 -12.79 -10.96
C VAL A 343 5.92 -13.90 -11.46
N GLN A 344 5.08 -14.49 -10.61
CA GLN A 344 4.30 -15.67 -10.96
C GLN A 344 3.38 -15.52 -12.18
N PRO A 345 2.70 -14.38 -12.40
CA PRO A 345 1.86 -14.19 -13.59
C PRO A 345 2.64 -14.23 -14.91
N PHE A 346 3.96 -14.01 -14.91
CA PHE A 346 4.80 -14.06 -16.12
C PHE A 346 5.07 -15.47 -16.66
N LYS A 347 4.52 -16.51 -16.01
CA LYS A 347 4.39 -17.83 -16.65
C LYS A 347 3.53 -17.76 -17.91
N ASP A 348 2.58 -16.85 -17.95
CA ASP A 348 1.87 -16.50 -19.18
C ASP A 348 2.76 -15.56 -20.02
N THR A 349 3.11 -16.01 -21.22
CA THR A 349 3.97 -15.26 -22.16
C THR A 349 3.32 -13.96 -22.65
N ASP A 350 1.99 -13.86 -22.62
CA ASP A 350 1.25 -12.65 -23.00
C ASP A 350 1.20 -11.60 -21.87
N MET A 351 1.62 -11.99 -20.65
CA MET A 351 1.68 -11.07 -19.53
C MET A 351 2.80 -10.05 -19.70
N GLY A 352 2.44 -8.79 -19.88
CA GLY A 352 3.41 -7.71 -20.08
C GLY A 352 3.75 -6.94 -18.80
N GLY A 353 2.85 -6.96 -17.81
CA GLY A 353 3.08 -6.24 -16.55
C GLY A 353 2.17 -6.66 -15.42
N VAL A 354 2.69 -6.58 -14.21
CA VAL A 354 2.00 -6.98 -12.97
C VAL A 354 2.14 -5.90 -11.92
N CYS A 355 1.05 -5.59 -11.22
CA CYS A 355 1.04 -4.67 -10.09
C CYS A 355 0.92 -5.45 -8.78
N GLY A 356 1.75 -5.11 -7.80
CA GLY A 356 1.59 -5.60 -6.43
C GLY A 356 0.56 -4.81 -5.62
N ARG A 357 0.26 -5.30 -4.43
CA ARG A 357 -0.56 -4.61 -3.42
C ARG A 357 0.29 -3.60 -2.67
N THR A 358 -0.22 -2.37 -2.57
CA THR A 358 0.41 -1.33 -1.77
C THR A 358 -0.45 -1.02 -0.55
N ASP A 359 0.14 -1.15 0.63
CA ASP A 359 -0.44 -0.75 1.92
C ASP A 359 0.28 0.52 2.43
N VAL A 360 -0.28 1.20 3.44
CA VAL A 360 0.28 2.45 3.98
C VAL A 360 1.11 2.16 5.22
N ALA A 361 2.42 2.40 5.15
CA ALA A 361 3.36 2.13 6.25
C ALA A 361 3.15 3.05 7.47
N ASN A 362 2.78 4.31 7.25
CA ASN A 362 2.60 5.30 8.31
C ASN A 362 1.12 5.56 8.66
N THR A 363 0.28 4.51 8.58
CA THR A 363 -1.18 4.59 8.80
C THR A 363 -1.56 5.32 10.08
N TYR A 364 -0.84 5.09 11.17
CA TYR A 364 -1.21 5.59 12.50
C TYR A 364 -0.61 6.94 12.89
N THR A 365 0.04 7.64 11.96
CA THR A 365 0.64 8.96 12.24
C THR A 365 -0.41 10.00 12.60
N ASN A 366 -1.48 10.12 11.80
CA ASN A 366 -2.59 11.06 12.07
C ASN A 366 -3.89 10.65 11.35
N SER A 367 -4.93 11.48 11.44
CA SER A 367 -6.23 11.21 10.79
C SER A 367 -6.14 11.20 9.26
N LEU A 368 -5.28 12.04 8.67
CA LEU A 368 -5.09 12.11 7.22
C LEU A 368 -4.45 10.83 6.68
N THR A 369 -3.45 10.26 7.38
CA THR A 369 -2.81 9.00 6.98
C THR A 369 -3.77 7.82 7.15
N LYS A 370 -4.64 7.81 8.17
CA LYS A 370 -5.70 6.81 8.34
C LYS A 370 -6.73 6.85 7.20
N MET A 371 -7.16 8.05 6.78
CA MET A 371 -8.03 8.21 5.61
C MET A 371 -7.38 7.69 4.33
N GLN A 372 -6.08 7.95 4.14
CA GLN A 372 -5.33 7.45 3.00
C GLN A 372 -5.22 5.92 3.03
N ALA A 373 -4.96 5.31 4.19
CA ALA A 373 -4.91 3.86 4.35
C ALA A 373 -6.24 3.19 3.94
N VAL A 374 -7.39 3.77 4.31
CA VAL A 374 -8.71 3.31 3.85
C VAL A 374 -8.83 3.38 2.33
N ARG A 375 -8.41 4.50 1.73
CA ARG A 375 -8.43 4.67 0.27
C ARG A 375 -7.55 3.67 -0.46
N TYR A 376 -6.33 3.44 0.03
CA TYR A 376 -5.40 2.47 -0.55
C TYR A 376 -5.98 1.06 -0.49
N TYR A 377 -6.57 0.67 0.63
CA TYR A 377 -7.23 -0.62 0.75
C TYR A 377 -8.31 -0.83 -0.32
N ILE A 378 -9.21 0.13 -0.51
CA ILE A 378 -10.27 0.04 -1.52
C ILE A 378 -9.67 0.02 -2.93
N ALA A 379 -8.69 0.87 -3.20
CA ALA A 379 -8.05 0.96 -4.51
C ALA A 379 -7.37 -0.36 -4.90
N PHE A 380 -6.64 -1.00 -3.98
CA PHE A 380 -5.90 -2.22 -4.28
C PHE A 380 -6.74 -3.49 -4.08
N ARG A 381 -7.49 -3.60 -2.98
CA ARG A 381 -8.23 -4.83 -2.66
C ARG A 381 -9.54 -4.99 -3.42
N ILE A 382 -10.10 -3.92 -3.96
CA ILE A 382 -11.38 -3.96 -4.67
C ILE A 382 -11.20 -3.53 -6.12
N MET A 383 -10.75 -2.30 -6.36
CA MET A 383 -10.71 -1.77 -7.71
C MET A 383 -9.68 -2.50 -8.59
N LYS A 384 -8.45 -2.68 -8.11
CA LYS A 384 -7.40 -3.42 -8.85
C LYS A 384 -7.66 -4.92 -8.91
N ALA A 385 -8.23 -5.52 -7.85
CA ALA A 385 -8.63 -6.92 -7.87
C ALA A 385 -9.69 -7.17 -8.96
N ALA A 386 -10.67 -6.28 -9.11
CA ALA A 386 -11.64 -6.36 -10.19
C ALA A 386 -11.01 -6.20 -11.59
N GLU A 387 -10.02 -5.32 -11.76
CA GLU A 387 -9.26 -5.18 -13.01
C GLU A 387 -8.37 -6.41 -13.27
N GLY A 388 -7.76 -6.99 -12.21
CA GLY A 388 -6.95 -8.19 -12.27
C GLY A 388 -7.75 -9.43 -12.64
N PHE A 389 -9.05 -9.50 -12.31
CA PHE A 389 -9.93 -10.56 -12.76
C PHE A 389 -10.03 -10.64 -14.29
N PHE A 390 -9.89 -9.52 -14.98
CA PHE A 390 -9.93 -9.42 -16.44
C PHE A 390 -8.53 -9.33 -17.09
N ASP A 391 -7.45 -9.48 -16.33
CA ASP A 391 -6.07 -9.24 -16.80
C ASP A 391 -5.89 -7.92 -17.57
N ALA A 392 -6.53 -6.87 -17.08
CA ALA A 392 -6.51 -5.54 -17.70
C ALA A 392 -6.35 -4.42 -16.66
N ALA A 393 -5.36 -4.58 -15.76
CA ALA A 393 -5.02 -3.54 -14.79
C ALA A 393 -4.60 -2.24 -15.49
N THR A 394 -5.36 -1.17 -15.28
CA THR A 394 -5.20 0.11 -15.99
C THR A 394 -4.05 0.97 -15.46
N CYS A 395 -3.43 0.58 -14.36
CA CYS A 395 -2.29 1.27 -13.75
C CYS A 395 -1.46 0.30 -12.92
N LEU A 396 -0.23 0.04 -13.31
CA LEU A 396 0.75 -0.70 -12.54
C LEU A 396 1.48 0.30 -11.63
N SER A 397 1.04 0.40 -10.37
CA SER A 397 1.43 1.49 -9.46
C SER A 397 2.91 1.48 -9.11
N GLY A 398 3.52 2.67 -9.07
CA GLY A 398 4.95 2.89 -8.84
C GLY A 398 5.58 2.23 -7.61
N PRO A 399 4.90 2.13 -6.44
CA PRO A 399 5.47 1.49 -5.26
C PRO A 399 5.89 0.02 -5.46
N LEU A 400 5.16 -0.74 -6.30
CA LEU A 400 5.54 -2.10 -6.67
C LEU A 400 4.88 -2.49 -7.99
N SER A 401 5.66 -2.51 -9.05
CA SER A 401 5.23 -2.96 -10.39
C SER A 401 6.33 -3.74 -11.07
N CYS A 402 5.96 -4.79 -11.80
CA CYS A 402 6.87 -5.65 -12.53
C CYS A 402 6.51 -5.65 -14.01
N TYR A 403 7.51 -5.66 -14.87
CA TYR A 403 7.37 -5.58 -16.32
C TYR A 403 8.34 -6.54 -17.02
N ARG A 404 7.98 -7.00 -18.21
CA ARG A 404 8.95 -7.63 -19.11
C ARG A 404 9.91 -6.58 -19.65
N LYS A 405 11.21 -6.85 -19.56
CA LYS A 405 12.28 -5.95 -20.00
C LYS A 405 12.17 -5.60 -21.48
N ASP A 406 11.95 -6.59 -22.33
CA ASP A 406 11.82 -6.43 -23.80
C ASP A 406 10.70 -5.44 -24.18
N LEU A 407 9.58 -5.43 -23.43
CA LEU A 407 8.48 -4.49 -23.66
C LEU A 407 8.82 -3.08 -23.18
N VAL A 408 9.51 -2.95 -22.03
CA VAL A 408 9.94 -1.63 -21.55
C VAL A 408 10.98 -1.04 -22.50
N GLU A 409 11.95 -1.82 -22.98
CA GLU A 409 12.94 -1.40 -24.00
C GLU A 409 12.24 -0.93 -25.27
N LYS A 410 11.30 -1.73 -25.78
CA LYS A 410 10.52 -1.42 -27.01
C LYS A 410 9.80 -0.08 -26.92
N TYR A 411 9.25 0.25 -25.76
CA TYR A 411 8.44 1.46 -25.59
C TYR A 411 9.18 2.62 -24.91
N CYS A 412 10.44 2.44 -24.47
CA CYS A 412 11.19 3.40 -23.67
C CYS A 412 11.25 4.78 -24.29
N ASP A 413 11.67 4.89 -25.56
CA ASP A 413 11.78 6.17 -26.26
C ASP A 413 10.42 6.88 -26.38
N ALA A 414 9.39 6.15 -26.80
CA ALA A 414 8.03 6.69 -26.92
C ALA A 414 7.46 7.15 -25.55
N TRP A 415 7.83 6.44 -24.48
CA TRP A 415 7.42 6.77 -23.12
C TRP A 415 8.16 7.99 -22.57
N LEU A 416 9.46 8.11 -22.78
CA LEU A 416 10.26 9.29 -22.38
C LEU A 416 9.82 10.55 -23.10
N HIS A 417 9.48 10.44 -24.39
CA HIS A 417 9.09 11.56 -25.25
C HIS A 417 7.56 11.71 -25.40
N GLN A 418 6.77 11.05 -24.55
CA GLN A 418 5.32 11.12 -24.61
C GLN A 418 4.79 12.55 -24.62
N LYS A 419 3.96 12.86 -25.60
CA LYS A 419 3.26 14.15 -25.71
C LYS A 419 1.74 13.94 -25.69
N PHE A 420 1.04 14.86 -25.09
CA PHE A 420 -0.42 14.95 -25.14
C PHE A 420 -0.85 16.36 -25.50
N LEU A 421 -1.63 16.52 -26.58
CA LEU A 421 -2.01 17.82 -27.16
C LEU A 421 -0.79 18.74 -27.36
N GLY A 422 0.31 18.20 -27.90
CA GLY A 422 1.54 18.92 -28.21
C GLY A 422 2.46 19.24 -27.03
N ARG A 423 2.08 18.90 -25.78
CA ARG A 423 2.88 19.17 -24.57
C ARG A 423 3.48 17.90 -24.00
N LYS A 424 4.73 17.98 -23.46
CA LYS A 424 5.42 16.84 -22.83
C LYS A 424 4.66 16.38 -21.58
N ALA A 425 4.52 15.06 -21.40
CA ALA A 425 3.94 14.44 -20.22
C ALA A 425 5.05 14.09 -19.23
N THR A 426 5.15 14.80 -18.10
CA THR A 426 6.28 14.69 -17.16
C THR A 426 6.00 13.85 -15.91
N PHE A 427 4.75 13.54 -15.59
CA PHE A 427 4.33 12.73 -14.44
C PHE A 427 3.25 11.71 -14.84
N GLY A 428 2.96 10.75 -13.97
CA GLY A 428 2.07 9.62 -14.24
C GLY A 428 2.79 8.54 -15.03
N ASP A 429 4.02 8.26 -14.63
CA ASP A 429 4.97 7.35 -15.26
C ASP A 429 4.41 5.94 -15.34
N ASP A 430 3.83 5.49 -14.23
CA ASP A 430 3.18 4.20 -14.03
C ASP A 430 1.99 3.98 -14.99
N ARG A 431 1.04 4.92 -15.06
CA ARG A 431 -0.11 4.82 -15.98
C ARG A 431 0.31 4.90 -17.43
N SER A 432 1.27 5.78 -17.72
CA SER A 432 1.76 5.99 -19.06
C SER A 432 2.40 4.71 -19.62
N LEU A 433 3.36 4.12 -18.88
CA LEU A 433 3.99 2.87 -19.27
C LEU A 433 2.97 1.72 -19.35
N THR A 434 2.04 1.66 -18.39
CA THR A 434 0.94 0.70 -18.42
C THR A 434 0.12 0.81 -19.71
N ASN A 435 -0.20 2.02 -20.18
CA ASN A 435 -0.95 2.22 -21.42
C ASN A 435 -0.22 1.69 -22.67
N PHE A 436 1.10 1.88 -22.74
CA PHE A 436 1.90 1.31 -23.86
C PHE A 436 1.84 -0.21 -23.87
N ILE A 437 1.97 -0.84 -22.71
CA ILE A 437 1.97 -2.29 -22.56
C ILE A 437 0.56 -2.87 -22.70
N LEU A 438 -0.43 -2.36 -21.95
CA LEU A 438 -1.79 -2.87 -21.94
C LEU A 438 -2.46 -2.82 -23.32
N ARG A 439 -2.04 -1.93 -24.19
CA ARG A 439 -2.58 -1.84 -25.54
C ARG A 439 -2.45 -3.16 -26.31
N HIS A 440 -1.37 -3.92 -26.11
CA HIS A 440 -1.02 -5.12 -26.88
C HIS A 440 -0.88 -6.37 -26.01
N ASN A 441 -0.53 -6.24 -24.74
CA ASN A 441 -0.30 -7.32 -23.80
C ASN A 441 -1.33 -7.30 -22.67
N ARG A 442 -1.34 -8.35 -21.85
CA ARG A 442 -2.09 -8.41 -20.61
C ARG A 442 -1.36 -7.67 -19.50
N THR A 443 -2.12 -7.12 -18.57
CA THR A 443 -1.58 -6.55 -17.32
C THR A 443 -2.48 -6.99 -16.18
N THR A 444 -1.90 -7.46 -15.07
CA THR A 444 -2.71 -7.99 -13.97
C THR A 444 -2.29 -7.42 -12.62
N TYR A 445 -2.97 -7.85 -11.60
CA TYR A 445 -2.74 -7.52 -10.20
C TYR A 445 -2.41 -8.80 -9.42
N GLN A 446 -1.41 -8.76 -8.53
CA GLN A 446 -1.04 -9.87 -7.65
C GLN A 446 -1.11 -9.39 -6.20
N ASP A 447 -2.20 -9.69 -5.50
CA ASP A 447 -2.46 -9.16 -4.15
C ASP A 447 -1.57 -9.75 -3.05
N THR A 448 -0.94 -10.90 -3.33
CA THR A 448 0.04 -11.52 -2.45
C THR A 448 1.44 -10.90 -2.55
N ALA A 449 1.72 -10.14 -3.62
CA ALA A 449 2.93 -9.33 -3.73
C ALA A 449 2.74 -8.00 -2.99
N ILE A 450 3.19 -7.93 -1.74
CA ILE A 450 2.88 -6.84 -0.82
C ILE A 450 4.03 -5.85 -0.72
N CYS A 451 3.69 -4.58 -0.76
CA CYS A 451 4.59 -3.46 -0.51
C CYS A 451 3.90 -2.46 0.44
N GLU A 452 4.67 -1.78 1.26
CA GLU A 452 4.22 -0.67 2.08
C GLU A 452 4.87 0.63 1.60
N THR A 453 4.14 1.74 1.58
CA THR A 453 4.66 3.05 1.17
C THR A 453 4.35 4.13 2.18
N ILE A 454 5.18 5.17 2.23
CA ILE A 454 4.94 6.34 3.07
C ILE A 454 3.98 7.29 2.35
N VAL A 455 2.91 7.69 3.04
CA VAL A 455 1.96 8.67 2.49
C VAL A 455 2.12 10.03 3.19
N PRO A 456 1.80 11.14 2.50
CA PRO A 456 1.85 12.46 3.09
C PRO A 456 1.02 12.59 4.37
N ASN A 457 1.63 13.12 5.42
CA ASN A 457 0.99 13.41 6.71
C ASN A 457 0.54 14.87 6.86
N GLN A 458 0.84 15.72 5.87
CA GLN A 458 0.44 17.13 5.81
C GLN A 458 -0.57 17.37 4.68
N TYR A 459 -1.63 18.13 4.97
CA TYR A 459 -2.70 18.42 3.99
C TYR A 459 -2.19 19.12 2.72
N SER A 460 -1.24 20.06 2.84
CA SER A 460 -0.68 20.77 1.69
C SER A 460 0.00 19.83 0.70
N SER A 461 0.85 18.93 1.18
CA SER A 461 1.54 17.91 0.36
C SER A 461 0.55 16.91 -0.22
N PHE A 462 -0.43 16.47 0.59
CA PHE A 462 -1.49 15.59 0.14
C PHE A 462 -2.32 16.20 -1.00
N LEU A 463 -2.78 17.45 -0.88
CA LEU A 463 -3.58 18.11 -1.92
C LEU A 463 -2.80 18.30 -3.23
N LYS A 464 -1.50 18.63 -3.16
CA LYS A 464 -0.62 18.70 -4.33
C LYS A 464 -0.49 17.33 -5.01
N GLN A 465 -0.28 16.27 -4.24
CA GLN A 465 -0.20 14.89 -4.75
C GLN A 465 -1.52 14.47 -5.42
N GLN A 466 -2.68 14.77 -4.80
CA GLN A 466 -3.99 14.45 -5.36
C GLN A 466 -4.28 15.20 -6.67
N MET A 467 -3.89 16.47 -6.76
CA MET A 467 -4.01 17.26 -7.99
C MET A 467 -3.16 16.65 -9.12
N ARG A 468 -1.91 16.29 -8.82
CA ARG A 468 -1.02 15.63 -9.77
C ARG A 468 -1.62 14.31 -10.28
N TRP A 469 -2.15 13.48 -9.38
CA TRP A 469 -2.79 12.22 -9.75
C TRP A 469 -4.03 12.40 -10.60
N LYS A 470 -4.87 13.41 -10.33
CA LYS A 470 -6.05 13.71 -11.15
C LYS A 470 -5.69 14.17 -12.56
N ARG A 471 -4.68 15.03 -12.69
CA ARG A 471 -4.16 15.47 -14.00
C ARG A 471 -3.63 14.29 -14.83
N SER A 472 -2.79 13.47 -14.21
CA SER A 472 -2.26 12.26 -14.81
C SER A 472 -3.37 11.27 -15.18
N TRP A 473 -4.28 11.00 -14.24
CA TRP A 473 -5.41 10.10 -14.47
C TRP A 473 -6.28 10.55 -15.66
N LEU A 474 -6.62 11.82 -15.74
CA LEU A 474 -7.44 12.34 -16.83
C LEU A 474 -6.76 12.16 -18.19
N ARG A 475 -5.50 12.57 -18.29
CA ARG A 475 -4.71 12.46 -19.53
C ARG A 475 -4.58 11.01 -19.99
N GLU A 476 -4.11 10.15 -19.09
CA GLU A 476 -3.82 8.75 -19.42
C GLU A 476 -5.11 7.94 -19.66
N SER A 477 -6.20 8.26 -18.98
CA SER A 477 -7.50 7.63 -19.24
C SER A 477 -8.08 8.01 -20.59
N LEU A 478 -7.90 9.26 -21.05
CA LEU A 478 -8.29 9.68 -22.41
C LEU A 478 -7.44 8.99 -23.50
N ILE A 479 -6.16 8.70 -23.20
CA ILE A 479 -5.31 7.89 -24.09
C ILE A 479 -5.80 6.45 -24.13
N ALA A 480 -6.08 5.86 -22.95
CA ALA A 480 -6.57 4.49 -22.82
C ALA A 480 -7.94 4.30 -23.51
N ALA A 481 -8.82 5.29 -23.47
CA ALA A 481 -10.13 5.25 -24.11
C ALA A 481 -10.06 4.94 -25.64
N LYS A 482 -8.92 5.21 -26.28
CA LYS A 482 -8.73 4.92 -27.71
C LYS A 482 -8.62 3.43 -28.04
N TYR A 483 -8.32 2.56 -27.04
CA TYR A 483 -8.13 1.12 -27.28
C TYR A 483 -8.87 0.22 -26.29
N MET A 484 -9.35 0.73 -25.14
CA MET A 484 -9.98 -0.10 -24.09
C MET A 484 -11.24 -0.83 -24.57
N TRP A 485 -11.92 -0.31 -25.59
CA TRP A 485 -13.07 -0.97 -26.20
C TRP A 485 -12.73 -2.32 -26.87
N LYS A 486 -11.43 -2.61 -27.11
CA LYS A 486 -10.94 -3.88 -27.66
C LYS A 486 -10.68 -4.94 -26.58
N LYS A 487 -10.76 -4.58 -25.30
CA LYS A 487 -10.59 -5.50 -24.19
C LYS A 487 -11.89 -6.25 -23.92
N GLU A 488 -11.88 -7.12 -22.93
CA GLU A 488 -13.06 -7.88 -22.52
C GLU A 488 -14.27 -6.92 -22.32
N PRO A 489 -15.48 -7.26 -22.82
CA PRO A 489 -16.62 -6.34 -22.89
C PRO A 489 -17.02 -5.73 -21.53
N PHE A 490 -17.07 -6.53 -20.45
CA PHE A 490 -17.39 -6.02 -19.12
C PHE A 490 -16.31 -5.09 -18.56
N MET A 491 -15.04 -5.41 -18.84
CA MET A 491 -13.93 -4.53 -18.48
C MET A 491 -13.97 -3.22 -19.25
N ALA A 492 -14.25 -3.28 -20.56
CA ALA A 492 -14.41 -2.09 -21.40
C ALA A 492 -15.55 -1.19 -20.88
N LEU A 493 -16.72 -1.76 -20.63
CA LEU A 493 -17.87 -1.04 -20.07
C LEU A 493 -17.53 -0.40 -18.72
N SER A 494 -16.91 -1.18 -17.82
CA SER A 494 -16.47 -0.71 -16.51
C SER A 494 -15.45 0.42 -16.61
N PHE A 495 -14.52 0.35 -17.57
CA PHE A 495 -13.55 1.42 -17.81
C PHE A 495 -14.24 2.72 -18.24
N TYR A 496 -15.17 2.69 -19.21
CA TYR A 496 -15.84 3.90 -19.68
C TYR A 496 -16.75 4.50 -18.61
N PHE A 497 -17.44 3.70 -17.82
CA PHE A 497 -18.18 4.20 -16.66
C PHE A 497 -17.22 4.83 -15.62
N GLY A 498 -16.11 4.16 -15.32
CA GLY A 498 -15.06 4.68 -14.43
C GLY A 498 -14.42 5.97 -14.95
N LEU A 499 -14.44 6.22 -16.25
CA LEU A 499 -13.98 7.48 -16.87
C LEU A 499 -15.02 8.59 -16.73
N VAL A 500 -16.28 8.32 -17.07
CA VAL A 500 -17.35 9.33 -17.11
C VAL A 500 -17.76 9.76 -15.70
N VAL A 501 -17.89 8.82 -14.75
CA VAL A 501 -18.40 9.09 -13.40
C VAL A 501 -17.60 10.17 -12.66
N PRO A 502 -16.27 10.13 -12.54
CA PRO A 502 -15.52 11.17 -11.84
C PRO A 502 -15.51 12.52 -12.57
N ILE A 503 -15.62 12.51 -13.91
CA ILE A 503 -15.68 13.75 -14.71
C ILE A 503 -17.03 14.43 -14.48
N ALA A 504 -18.13 13.69 -14.50
CA ALA A 504 -19.47 14.25 -14.31
C ALA A 504 -19.78 14.61 -12.84
N ALA A 505 -19.11 14.00 -11.88
CA ALA A 505 -19.41 14.19 -10.46
C ALA A 505 -19.47 15.65 -9.99
N PRO A 506 -18.54 16.57 -10.32
CA PRO A 506 -18.63 17.96 -9.89
C PRO A 506 -19.90 18.66 -10.40
N ILE A 507 -20.29 18.37 -11.65
CA ILE A 507 -21.50 18.95 -12.28
C ILE A 507 -22.75 18.46 -11.53
N VAL A 508 -22.78 17.16 -11.24
CA VAL A 508 -23.89 16.52 -10.51
C VAL A 508 -24.01 17.08 -9.10
N VAL A 509 -22.90 17.28 -8.40
CA VAL A 509 -22.89 17.84 -7.03
C VAL A 509 -23.36 19.29 -7.03
N ILE A 510 -22.87 20.14 -7.95
CA ILE A 510 -23.32 21.53 -8.10
C ILE A 510 -24.82 21.57 -8.39
N TYR A 511 -25.29 20.74 -9.31
CA TYR A 511 -26.70 20.69 -9.69
C TYR A 511 -27.58 20.36 -8.48
N ASN A 512 -27.22 19.37 -7.68
CA ASN A 512 -28.04 18.93 -6.54
C ASN A 512 -27.95 19.81 -5.30
N LEU A 513 -26.74 20.29 -4.96
CA LEU A 513 -26.55 21.06 -3.73
C LEU A 513 -26.76 22.55 -3.91
N ILE A 514 -26.72 23.06 -5.14
CA ILE A 514 -26.84 24.50 -5.42
C ILE A 514 -28.06 24.77 -6.31
N TYR A 515 -28.10 24.23 -7.52
CA TYR A 515 -29.14 24.58 -8.48
C TYR A 515 -30.55 24.17 -8.03
N ILE A 516 -30.74 22.91 -7.63
CA ILE A 516 -32.05 22.38 -7.19
C ILE A 516 -32.60 23.14 -5.97
N PRO A 517 -31.86 23.37 -4.88
CA PRO A 517 -32.36 24.13 -3.74
C PRO A 517 -32.71 25.58 -4.10
N LEU A 518 -31.91 26.24 -4.92
CA LEU A 518 -32.13 27.65 -5.27
C LEU A 518 -33.30 27.85 -6.23
N MET A 519 -33.39 27.00 -7.27
CA MET A 519 -34.36 27.19 -8.35
C MET A 519 -35.72 26.54 -8.06
N HIS A 520 -35.69 25.38 -7.40
CA HIS A 520 -36.89 24.58 -7.12
C HIS A 520 -37.32 24.60 -5.65
N ARG A 521 -36.55 25.24 -4.77
CA ARG A 521 -36.78 25.30 -3.29
C ARG A 521 -36.96 23.92 -2.66
N VAL A 522 -36.31 22.90 -3.21
CA VAL A 522 -36.38 21.52 -2.73
C VAL A 522 -35.08 21.20 -1.96
N PHE A 523 -35.21 20.74 -0.74
CA PHE A 523 -34.04 20.30 0.05
C PHE A 523 -33.46 18.99 -0.54
N PRO A 524 -32.14 18.87 -0.74
CA PRO A 524 -31.53 17.74 -1.43
C PRO A 524 -31.36 16.50 -0.53
N SER A 525 -32.38 16.15 0.23
CA SER A 525 -32.36 15.05 1.21
C SER A 525 -31.95 13.72 0.60
N THR A 526 -32.52 13.36 -0.55
CA THR A 526 -32.23 12.10 -1.24
C THR A 526 -30.78 12.01 -1.68
N PHE A 527 -30.18 13.15 -2.12
CA PHE A 527 -28.77 13.19 -2.50
C PHE A 527 -27.87 13.01 -1.24
N LEU A 528 -28.16 13.72 -0.16
CA LEU A 528 -27.39 13.65 1.10
C LEU A 528 -27.51 12.25 1.75
N ILE A 529 -28.69 11.66 1.78
CA ILE A 529 -28.89 10.29 2.30
C ILE A 529 -28.12 9.28 1.43
N GLY A 530 -28.20 9.40 0.10
CA GLY A 530 -27.44 8.53 -0.80
C GLY A 530 -25.92 8.64 -0.58
N MET A 531 -25.40 9.83 -0.36
CA MET A 531 -23.99 10.08 -0.05
C MET A 531 -23.61 9.47 1.32
N ALA A 532 -24.46 9.63 2.34
CA ALA A 532 -24.25 9.04 3.67
C ALA A 532 -24.27 7.51 3.61
N LEU A 533 -25.19 6.91 2.85
CA LEU A 533 -25.26 5.46 2.64
C LEU A 533 -24.01 4.92 1.92
N MET A 534 -23.49 5.63 0.91
CA MET A 534 -22.24 5.27 0.24
C MET A 534 -21.04 5.34 1.18
N ALA A 535 -20.97 6.38 2.00
CA ALA A 535 -19.92 6.51 3.02
C ALA A 535 -19.99 5.38 4.06
N LEU A 536 -21.18 5.01 4.48
CA LEU A 536 -21.40 3.87 5.37
C LEU A 536 -20.99 2.54 4.70
N LEU A 537 -21.35 2.33 3.44
CA LEU A 537 -20.95 1.16 2.66
C LEU A 537 -19.43 1.00 2.63
N MET A 538 -18.70 2.08 2.34
CA MET A 538 -17.25 2.07 2.31
C MET A 538 -16.64 1.77 3.68
N SER A 539 -17.21 2.33 4.74
CA SER A 539 -16.76 2.05 6.12
C SER A 539 -17.04 0.62 6.55
N MET A 540 -18.21 0.09 6.19
CA MET A 540 -18.56 -1.30 6.48
C MET A 540 -17.63 -2.28 5.74
N ALA A 541 -17.28 -2.01 4.49
CA ALA A 541 -16.28 -2.78 3.76
C ALA A 541 -14.93 -2.83 4.52
N GLN A 542 -14.49 -1.71 5.09
CA GLN A 542 -13.29 -1.67 5.94
C GLN A 542 -13.44 -2.49 7.22
N LEU A 543 -14.57 -2.36 7.91
CA LEU A 543 -14.82 -3.07 9.16
C LEU A 543 -14.84 -4.58 8.97
N PHE A 544 -15.46 -5.06 7.90
CA PHE A 544 -15.73 -6.48 7.69
C PHE A 544 -14.63 -7.18 6.90
N LEU A 545 -14.12 -6.56 5.85
CA LEU A 545 -13.10 -7.16 4.98
C LEU A 545 -11.68 -6.97 5.53
N ARG A 546 -11.37 -5.76 6.00
CA ARG A 546 -10.03 -5.45 6.54
C ARG A 546 -9.91 -5.76 8.03
N LYS A 547 -11.00 -5.71 8.79
CA LYS A 547 -11.03 -5.85 10.25
C LYS A 547 -10.14 -4.83 10.98
N SER A 548 -10.00 -3.64 10.42
CA SER A 548 -9.14 -2.58 10.93
C SER A 548 -9.89 -1.64 11.86
N SER A 549 -9.19 -1.10 12.86
CA SER A 549 -9.70 -0.02 13.74
C SER A 549 -9.93 1.30 12.98
N THR A 550 -9.40 1.42 11.76
CA THR A 550 -9.54 2.62 10.93
C THR A 550 -10.85 2.71 10.15
N TRP A 551 -11.77 1.76 10.32
CA TRP A 551 -13.01 1.66 9.54
C TRP A 551 -13.84 2.96 9.53
N VAL A 552 -13.90 3.68 10.64
CA VAL A 552 -14.66 4.94 10.76
C VAL A 552 -14.12 6.04 9.83
N PHE A 553 -12.83 5.97 9.49
CA PHE A 553 -12.19 6.91 8.56
C PHE A 553 -12.64 6.74 7.11
N GLY A 554 -13.37 5.68 6.78
CA GLY A 554 -14.07 5.54 5.51
C GLY A 554 -15.17 6.59 5.34
N ILE A 555 -15.97 6.87 6.39
CA ILE A 555 -16.98 7.94 6.39
C ILE A 555 -16.28 9.29 6.19
N TRP A 556 -15.26 9.57 7.01
CA TRP A 556 -14.51 10.82 6.92
C TRP A 556 -13.84 11.02 5.57
N PHE A 557 -13.32 9.95 4.96
CA PHE A 557 -12.74 10.03 3.61
C PHE A 557 -13.79 10.40 2.55
N CYS A 558 -14.98 9.79 2.59
CA CYS A 558 -16.06 10.12 1.65
C CYS A 558 -16.50 11.59 1.80
N LEU A 559 -16.72 12.05 3.03
CA LEU A 559 -17.10 13.45 3.29
C LEU A 559 -16.00 14.43 2.84
N TYR A 560 -14.74 14.11 3.14
CA TYR A 560 -13.60 14.92 2.72
C TYR A 560 -13.42 14.91 1.20
N TYR A 561 -13.68 13.79 0.54
CA TYR A 561 -13.63 13.68 -0.91
C TYR A 561 -14.65 14.64 -1.56
N GLU A 562 -15.89 14.60 -1.13
CA GLU A 562 -16.96 15.45 -1.66
C GLU A 562 -16.73 16.95 -1.35
N ALA A 563 -16.30 17.26 -0.12
CA ALA A 563 -16.11 18.65 0.31
C ALA A 563 -14.85 19.31 -0.29
N VAL A 564 -13.78 18.55 -0.54
CA VAL A 564 -12.46 19.10 -0.89
C VAL A 564 -11.89 18.50 -2.17
N LEU A 565 -11.78 17.17 -2.24
CA LEU A 565 -11.05 16.53 -3.34
C LEU A 565 -11.82 16.60 -4.67
N LEU A 566 -13.14 16.56 -4.63
CA LEU A 566 -13.98 16.63 -5.82
C LEU A 566 -13.69 17.89 -6.63
N TRP A 567 -13.53 19.03 -5.95
CA TRP A 567 -13.31 20.35 -6.57
C TRP A 567 -11.95 20.50 -7.26
N GLN A 568 -11.04 19.57 -7.05
CA GLN A 568 -9.81 19.51 -7.83
C GLN A 568 -10.04 19.00 -9.26
N MET A 569 -11.14 18.29 -9.54
CA MET A 569 -11.39 17.73 -10.87
C MET A 569 -11.66 18.82 -11.92
N PRO A 570 -12.54 19.82 -11.72
CA PRO A 570 -12.66 20.95 -12.63
C PRO A 570 -11.34 21.68 -12.88
N VAL A 571 -10.53 21.88 -11.86
CA VAL A 571 -9.19 22.46 -12.00
C VAL A 571 -8.28 21.58 -12.88
N ALA A 572 -8.37 20.25 -12.72
CA ALA A 572 -7.62 19.30 -13.52
C ALA A 572 -8.04 19.35 -15.01
N TRP A 573 -9.34 19.54 -15.34
CA TRP A 573 -9.81 19.66 -16.73
C TRP A 573 -9.10 20.78 -17.52
N PHE A 574 -8.82 21.90 -16.82
CA PHE A 574 -8.22 23.09 -17.42
C PHE A 574 -6.71 23.24 -17.12
N THR A 575 -6.08 22.23 -16.52
CA THR A 575 -4.66 22.28 -16.13
C THR A 575 -3.91 20.94 -16.27
N PHE A 576 -4.50 19.96 -16.99
CA PHE A 576 -3.89 18.62 -17.15
C PHE A 576 -2.55 18.64 -17.91
N TRP A 577 -2.26 19.73 -18.64
CA TRP A 577 -1.01 19.96 -19.36
C TRP A 577 0.12 20.56 -18.49
N LYS A 578 -0.14 20.95 -17.23
CA LYS A 578 0.90 21.45 -16.35
C LYS A 578 1.83 20.31 -16.00
N ASP A 579 3.13 20.59 -16.03
CA ASP A 579 4.23 19.64 -15.90
C ASP A 579 4.97 19.72 -14.56
N THR A 580 4.55 20.60 -13.63
CA THR A 580 5.15 20.75 -12.32
C THR A 580 4.78 19.58 -11.38
N TRP A 581 5.79 19.03 -10.69
CA TRP A 581 5.59 17.94 -9.73
C TRP A 581 4.95 18.43 -8.42
N GLY A 582 5.37 19.61 -7.95
CA GLY A 582 4.78 20.32 -6.81
C GLY A 582 5.09 19.74 -5.41
N THR A 583 5.59 18.54 -5.32
CA THR A 583 6.05 17.89 -4.07
C THR A 583 7.54 17.60 -4.06
N ARG A 584 8.19 17.58 -5.24
CA ARG A 584 9.64 17.44 -5.44
C ARG A 584 10.10 18.59 -6.32
N MET A 585 11.30 19.12 -6.07
CA MET A 585 11.86 20.23 -6.86
C MET A 585 12.44 19.69 -8.18
N THR A 586 11.61 19.49 -9.17
CA THR A 586 12.06 19.17 -10.53
C THR A 586 12.57 20.44 -11.25
N ALA A 587 13.27 20.28 -12.35
CA ALA A 587 13.73 21.43 -13.17
C ALA A 587 12.58 22.34 -13.64
N SER A 588 11.36 21.78 -13.80
CA SER A 588 10.15 22.57 -14.09
C SER A 588 9.64 23.32 -12.87
N ASP A 589 9.71 22.72 -11.66
CA ASP A 589 9.33 23.37 -10.41
C ASP A 589 10.27 24.54 -10.08
N VAL A 590 11.59 24.38 -10.29
CA VAL A 590 12.58 25.46 -10.13
C VAL A 590 12.25 26.64 -11.05
N ARG A 591 12.03 26.39 -12.34
CA ARG A 591 11.65 27.43 -13.31
C ARG A 591 10.33 28.12 -12.95
N GLU A 592 9.34 27.40 -12.43
CA GLU A 592 8.08 28.01 -12.00
C GLU A 592 8.26 28.85 -10.74
N ALA A 593 9.11 28.40 -9.79
CA ALA A 593 9.47 29.15 -8.59
C ALA A 593 10.21 30.44 -8.93
N GLU A 594 11.15 30.41 -9.86
CA GLU A 594 11.86 31.58 -10.36
C GLU A 594 10.91 32.59 -11.03
N LYS A 595 10.06 32.14 -11.95
CA LYS A 595 9.02 32.98 -12.57
C LYS A 595 8.06 33.60 -11.54
N LYS A 596 7.77 32.88 -10.46
CA LYS A 596 6.93 33.39 -9.39
C LYS A 596 7.65 34.45 -8.55
N LYS A 597 8.94 34.26 -8.26
CA LYS A 597 9.79 35.27 -7.62
C LYS A 597 9.89 36.54 -8.47
N GLU A 598 10.14 36.42 -9.76
CA GLU A 598 10.16 37.56 -10.68
C GLU A 598 8.83 38.33 -10.73
N LYS A 599 7.71 37.60 -10.79
CA LYS A 599 6.37 38.23 -10.75
C LYS A 599 6.09 38.96 -9.45
N LEU A 600 6.54 38.41 -8.32
CA LEU A 600 6.41 39.04 -7.01
C LEU A 600 7.32 40.28 -6.91
N ALA A 601 8.55 40.20 -7.40
CA ALA A 601 9.47 41.33 -7.47
C ALA A 601 8.91 42.45 -8.35
N LYS A 602 8.37 42.15 -9.54
CA LYS A 602 7.70 43.12 -10.41
C LYS A 602 6.45 43.74 -9.78
N LYS A 603 5.67 42.98 -9.01
CA LYS A 603 4.53 43.52 -8.23
C LYS A 603 4.98 44.42 -7.08
N ALA A 604 6.06 44.06 -6.38
CA ALA A 604 6.62 44.88 -5.32
C ALA A 604 7.18 46.19 -5.85
N ALA A 605 7.93 46.15 -6.97
CA ALA A 605 8.44 47.34 -7.66
C ALA A 605 7.31 48.27 -8.14
N LYS A 606 6.20 47.68 -8.66
CA LYS A 606 5.03 48.49 -9.10
C LYS A 606 4.26 49.13 -7.93
N LYS A 607 4.28 48.49 -6.73
CA LYS A 607 3.72 49.09 -5.52
C LYS A 607 4.62 50.20 -4.93
N ALA A 608 5.93 50.05 -5.03
CA ALA A 608 6.87 51.05 -4.56
C ALA A 608 6.95 52.29 -5.48
N GLY A 609 6.74 52.15 -6.80
CA GLY A 609 6.73 53.24 -7.75
C GLY A 609 5.36 53.95 -7.92
N GLY A 610 4.31 53.52 -7.18
CA GLY A 610 2.96 54.15 -7.23
C GLY A 610 2.67 55.06 -6.02
N HIS A 611 3.68 55.42 -5.25
CA HIS A 611 3.61 56.35 -4.12
C HIS A 611 4.53 57.59 -4.33
N GLN A 612 4.78 57.97 -5.60
CA GLN A 612 5.35 59.30 -5.96
C GLN A 612 4.29 60.14 -6.67
#